data_bde319a9f46fb7726121654868935ad7
#
_entry.id   bde319a9f46fb7726121654868935ad7
#
_cell.length_a   1.000
_cell.length_b   1.000
_cell.length_c   1.000
_cell.angle_alpha   90.00
_cell.angle_beta   90.00
_cell.angle_gamma   90.00
#
_symmetry.space_group_name_H-M   'P 1'
#
loop_
_entity.id
_entity.type
_entity.pdbx_description
1 polymer ?
#
loop_
_entity_poly.entity_id
_entity_poly.type
_entity_poly.pdbx_seq_one_letter_code
_entity_poly.pdbx_strand_id
1 'polypeptide(L)'
;VSNDAAFRYHFPEKTDTAITIYKELTSFHFDISAKAFLQLCADARMGWCFASPSYEEYYNLNIPVGTSAPYQAGWVMPALFNIGKYWVSITETTIDTNYCGSHLSQFSPEGEYSIQFPQLQESKSGGLVLPESVYRCTLHGVLLR
;
A
#
# COMPACT_ATOMS: atom_id res chain seq x y z
N VAL A 1 -23.60 -3.75 14.48
CA VAL A 1 -22.29 -3.95 15.11
C VAL A 1 -21.26 -3.84 14.01
N SER A 2 -20.37 -2.85 14.09
CA SER A 2 -19.21 -2.75 13.19
C SER A 2 -18.21 -3.85 13.57
N ASN A 3 -17.71 -4.55 12.57
CA ASN A 3 -16.65 -5.54 12.73
C ASN A 3 -15.30 -4.98 12.24
N ASP A 4 -15.16 -3.66 12.26
CA ASP A 4 -13.98 -2.98 11.78
C ASP A 4 -12.95 -2.86 12.91
N ALA A 5 -11.68 -2.99 12.54
CA ALA A 5 -10.54 -2.69 13.38
C ALA A 5 -9.65 -1.69 12.67
N ALA A 6 -9.20 -0.68 13.39
CA ALA A 6 -8.26 0.30 12.88
C ALA A 6 -7.12 0.47 13.87
N PHE A 7 -5.92 0.70 13.35
CA PHE A 7 -4.76 1.07 14.15
C PHE A 7 -4.00 2.18 13.45
N ARG A 8 -3.18 2.88 14.21
CA ARG A 8 -2.24 3.88 13.70
C ARG A 8 -0.98 3.89 14.55
N TYR A 9 0.12 4.23 13.96
CA TYR A 9 1.32 4.57 14.71
C TYR A 9 1.17 5.96 15.30
N HIS A 10 1.57 6.10 16.54
CA HIS A 10 1.58 7.38 17.24
C HIS A 10 2.98 7.63 17.80
N PHE A 11 3.57 8.74 17.40
CA PHE A 11 4.89 9.19 17.87
C PHE A 11 4.67 10.25 18.95
N PRO A 12 4.88 9.92 20.22
CA PRO A 12 4.42 10.78 21.31
C PRO A 12 5.37 11.92 21.70
N GLU A 13 6.58 11.98 21.17
CA GLU A 13 7.55 13.04 21.49
C GLU A 13 7.41 14.23 20.55
N LYS A 14 7.51 15.45 21.10
CA LYS A 14 7.65 16.65 20.29
C LYS A 14 9.08 16.81 19.83
N THR A 15 9.26 17.03 18.55
CA THR A 15 10.54 17.45 18.00
C THR A 15 10.33 18.65 17.08
N ASP A 16 11.25 19.59 17.13
CA ASP A 16 11.29 20.73 16.21
C ASP A 16 11.92 20.35 14.86
N THR A 17 12.42 19.11 14.77
CA THR A 17 13.04 18.57 13.56
C THR A 17 12.06 17.64 12.84
N ALA A 18 12.02 17.73 11.51
CA ALA A 18 11.27 16.77 10.70
C ALA A 18 11.87 15.37 10.82
N ILE A 19 11.01 14.38 11.07
CA ILE A 19 11.41 12.99 11.08
C ILE A 19 10.99 12.36 9.75
N THR A 20 11.92 11.72 9.08
CA THR A 20 11.67 11.01 7.83
C THR A 20 11.55 9.53 8.11
N ILE A 21 10.42 8.93 7.73
CA ILE A 21 10.18 7.50 7.82
C ILE A 21 10.33 6.91 6.42
N TYR A 22 11.25 5.99 6.26
CA TYR A 22 11.56 5.36 4.98
C TYR A 22 10.83 4.05 4.74
N LYS A 23 10.32 3.44 5.80
CA LYS A 23 9.70 2.11 5.72
C LYS A 23 8.74 1.91 6.87
N GLU A 24 7.63 1.26 6.58
CA GLU A 24 6.72 0.68 7.53
C GLU A 24 6.88 -0.84 7.53
N LEU A 25 6.88 -1.45 8.71
CA LEU A 25 7.08 -2.90 8.87
C LEU A 25 5.77 -3.66 9.11
N THR A 26 4.64 -2.99 8.94
CA THR A 26 3.32 -3.63 9.03
C THR A 26 3.15 -4.67 7.94
N SER A 27 2.63 -5.82 8.32
CA SER A 27 2.20 -6.85 7.38
C SER A 27 0.88 -7.48 7.81
N PHE A 28 0.22 -8.12 6.86
CA PHE A 28 -1.03 -8.85 7.05
C PHE A 28 -0.84 -10.28 6.54
N HIS A 29 -1.04 -11.25 7.41
CA HIS A 29 -0.87 -12.65 7.07
C HIS A 29 -2.24 -13.33 6.88
N PHE A 30 -2.40 -14.01 5.76
CA PHE A 30 -3.56 -14.81 5.42
C PHE A 30 -3.16 -16.25 5.11
N ASP A 31 -3.98 -17.19 5.53
CA ASP A 31 -3.79 -18.60 5.18
C ASP A 31 -3.76 -18.78 3.66
N ILE A 32 -2.88 -19.64 3.16
CA ILE A 32 -2.71 -19.89 1.72
C ILE A 32 -3.94 -20.53 1.06
N SER A 33 -4.86 -21.11 1.84
CA SER A 33 -6.15 -21.61 1.33
C SER A 33 -7.16 -20.49 1.01
N ALA A 34 -6.90 -19.28 1.52
CA ALA A 34 -7.73 -18.13 1.26
C ALA A 34 -7.60 -17.65 -0.19
N LYS A 35 -8.52 -16.78 -0.59
CA LYS A 35 -8.54 -16.17 -1.91
C LYS A 35 -8.42 -14.65 -1.79
N ALA A 36 -7.72 -14.07 -2.75
CA ALA A 36 -7.51 -12.63 -2.81
C ALA A 36 -8.19 -12.03 -4.04
N PHE A 37 -8.64 -10.80 -3.88
CA PHE A 37 -9.22 -9.95 -4.90
C PHE A 37 -8.43 -8.65 -4.86
N LEU A 38 -7.47 -8.53 -5.76
CA LEU A 38 -6.43 -7.52 -5.70
C LEU A 38 -6.33 -6.75 -7.01
N GLN A 39 -6.11 -5.46 -6.89
CA GLN A 39 -5.82 -4.60 -8.01
C GLN A 39 -4.31 -4.37 -8.11
N LEU A 40 -3.77 -4.49 -9.33
CA LEU A 40 -2.38 -4.19 -9.59
C LEU A 40 -2.08 -2.70 -9.41
N CYS A 41 -0.97 -2.41 -8.77
CA CYS A 41 -0.33 -1.11 -8.91
C CYS A 41 0.39 -1.11 -10.26
N ALA A 42 -0.31 -0.71 -11.32
CA ALA A 42 0.23 -0.73 -12.67
C ALA A 42 1.32 0.32 -12.83
N ASP A 43 2.32 -0.02 -13.62
CA ASP A 43 3.34 0.96 -14.02
C ASP A 43 2.69 2.15 -14.73
N ALA A 44 3.26 3.32 -14.52
CA ALA A 44 2.79 4.53 -15.17
C ALA A 44 2.78 4.37 -16.70
N ARG A 45 1.77 4.95 -17.35
CA ARG A 45 1.50 4.87 -18.79
C ARG A 45 1.18 3.48 -19.32
N MET A 46 0.88 2.54 -18.45
CA MET A 46 0.20 1.31 -18.83
C MET A 46 -1.33 1.51 -18.74
N GLY A 47 -2.05 0.56 -19.30
CA GLY A 47 -3.49 0.63 -19.31
C GLY A 47 -4.04 1.42 -20.51
N TRP A 48 -5.35 1.44 -20.62
CA TRP A 48 -6.04 1.96 -21.78
C TRP A 48 -5.96 3.49 -21.93
N CYS A 49 -5.83 4.21 -20.83
CA CYS A 49 -5.78 5.69 -20.84
C CYS A 49 -4.36 6.24 -20.79
N PHE A 50 -3.33 5.41 -20.67
CA PHE A 50 -1.94 5.82 -20.51
C PHE A 50 -1.73 6.85 -19.38
N ALA A 51 -2.66 6.87 -18.43
CA ALA A 51 -2.55 7.70 -17.24
C ALA A 51 -1.45 7.15 -16.32
N SER A 52 -0.97 8.00 -15.45
CA SER A 52 0.11 7.66 -14.55
C SER A 52 -0.28 7.99 -13.11
N PRO A 53 -0.18 7.06 -12.19
CA PRO A 53 -0.32 5.61 -12.37
C PRO A 53 -1.79 5.23 -12.59
N SER A 54 -2.03 4.12 -13.26
CA SER A 54 -3.39 3.62 -13.49
C SER A 54 -3.75 2.61 -12.40
N TYR A 55 -4.55 3.03 -11.44
CA TYR A 55 -4.94 2.19 -10.29
C TYR A 55 -6.32 1.54 -10.43
N GLU A 56 -7.04 1.81 -11.49
CA GLU A 56 -8.42 1.37 -11.67
C GLU A 56 -8.57 0.22 -12.67
N GLU A 57 -7.46 -0.36 -13.09
CA GLU A 57 -7.43 -1.40 -14.11
C GLU A 57 -6.85 -2.71 -13.55
N TYR A 58 -7.12 -3.80 -14.23
CA TYR A 58 -6.50 -5.11 -13.97
C TYR A 58 -6.77 -5.71 -12.60
N TYR A 59 -8.03 -5.69 -12.17
CA TYR A 59 -8.44 -6.45 -10.99
C TYR A 59 -8.24 -7.94 -11.20
N ASN A 60 -7.48 -8.55 -10.31
CA ASN A 60 -7.32 -9.99 -10.23
C ASN A 60 -8.33 -10.56 -9.23
N LEU A 61 -9.29 -11.32 -9.74
CA LEU A 61 -10.40 -11.83 -8.95
C LEU A 61 -10.13 -13.27 -8.55
N ASN A 62 -10.34 -13.59 -7.26
CA ASN A 62 -10.30 -14.96 -6.74
C ASN A 62 -8.95 -15.67 -6.97
N ILE A 63 -7.86 -14.93 -6.90
CA ILE A 63 -6.51 -15.49 -7.03
C ILE A 63 -6.06 -16.15 -5.72
N PRO A 64 -5.15 -17.13 -5.76
CA PRO A 64 -4.57 -17.69 -4.55
C PRO A 64 -3.87 -16.63 -3.71
N VAL A 65 -4.04 -16.68 -2.40
CA VAL A 65 -3.21 -15.88 -1.47
C VAL A 65 -1.73 -16.24 -1.68
N GLY A 66 -0.85 -15.25 -1.62
CA GLY A 66 0.58 -15.42 -1.91
C GLY A 66 0.95 -15.26 -3.39
N THR A 67 -0.02 -15.02 -4.28
CA THR A 67 0.27 -14.70 -5.68
C THR A 67 1.09 -13.42 -5.77
N SER A 68 2.23 -13.46 -6.45
CA SER A 68 3.08 -12.30 -6.67
C SER A 68 2.49 -11.35 -7.72
N ALA A 69 2.60 -10.06 -7.48
CA ALA A 69 2.28 -9.06 -8.49
C ALA A 69 3.31 -9.09 -9.63
N PRO A 70 2.91 -8.85 -10.89
CA PRO A 70 3.84 -8.79 -12.02
C PRO A 70 4.75 -7.57 -12.00
N TYR A 71 4.38 -6.51 -11.28
CA TYR A 71 5.12 -5.25 -11.19
C TYR A 71 5.69 -5.04 -9.79
N GLN A 72 6.82 -4.35 -9.70
CA GLN A 72 7.48 -4.04 -8.42
C GLN A 72 6.62 -3.16 -7.50
N ALA A 73 5.73 -2.37 -8.06
CA ALA A 73 4.78 -1.56 -7.31
C ALA A 73 3.76 -2.39 -6.53
N GLY A 74 3.61 -3.68 -6.83
CA GLY A 74 2.77 -4.59 -6.05
C GLY A 74 1.27 -4.41 -6.25
N TRP A 75 0.53 -4.36 -5.14
CA TRP A 75 -0.93 -4.30 -5.12
C TRP A 75 -1.43 -3.04 -4.44
N VAL A 76 -2.42 -2.37 -5.01
CA VAL A 76 -3.03 -1.20 -4.39
C VAL A 76 -4.07 -1.58 -3.34
N MET A 77 -4.37 -0.65 -2.45
CA MET A 77 -5.50 -0.73 -1.53
C MET A 77 -6.71 0.03 -2.10
N PRO A 78 -7.95 -0.40 -1.80
CA PRO A 78 -8.32 -1.49 -0.90
C PRO A 78 -8.02 -2.89 -1.46
N ALA A 79 -7.56 -3.79 -0.60
CA ALA A 79 -7.31 -5.19 -0.90
C ALA A 79 -8.34 -6.07 -0.19
N LEU A 80 -8.97 -7.01 -0.90
CA LEU A 80 -10.04 -7.83 -0.36
C LEU A 80 -9.63 -9.31 -0.33
N PHE A 81 -9.89 -9.96 0.78
CA PHE A 81 -9.56 -11.37 1.00
C PHE A 81 -10.80 -12.16 1.44
N ASN A 82 -10.96 -13.34 0.87
CA ASN A 82 -11.97 -14.29 1.29
C ASN A 82 -11.34 -15.42 2.11
N ILE A 83 -11.74 -15.54 3.35
CA ILE A 83 -11.29 -16.58 4.30
C ILE A 83 -12.48 -17.50 4.60
N GLY A 84 -12.83 -18.34 3.63
CA GLY A 84 -13.98 -19.20 3.74
C GLY A 84 -15.30 -18.42 3.80
N LYS A 85 -15.94 -18.36 4.95
CA LYS A 85 -17.19 -17.60 5.15
C LYS A 85 -17.00 -16.13 5.49
N TYR A 86 -15.77 -15.69 5.71
CA TYR A 86 -15.47 -14.31 6.08
C TYR A 86 -14.80 -13.56 4.95
N TRP A 87 -15.02 -12.25 4.92
CA TRP A 87 -14.35 -11.33 4.03
C TRP A 87 -13.60 -10.30 4.85
N VAL A 88 -12.35 -10.03 4.48
CA VAL A 88 -11.50 -9.03 5.11
C VAL A 88 -11.07 -8.03 4.05
N SER A 89 -11.37 -6.75 4.27
CA SER A 89 -10.87 -5.67 3.43
C SER A 89 -9.79 -4.92 4.20
N ILE A 90 -8.65 -4.73 3.55
CA ILE A 90 -7.55 -3.91 4.05
C ILE A 90 -7.56 -2.62 3.26
N THR A 91 -7.53 -1.50 3.95
CA THR A 91 -7.42 -0.17 3.36
C THR A 91 -6.68 0.76 4.30
N GLU A 92 -6.11 1.81 3.74
CA GLU A 92 -5.59 2.93 4.53
C GLU A 92 -6.57 4.09 4.52
N THR A 93 -6.45 4.97 5.49
CA THR A 93 -7.28 6.15 5.62
C THR A 93 -6.45 7.34 6.11
N THR A 94 -6.98 8.54 5.92
CA THR A 94 -6.34 9.78 6.38
C THR A 94 -4.98 10.03 5.70
N ILE A 95 -4.93 9.84 4.39
CA ILE A 95 -3.77 10.23 3.58
C ILE A 95 -3.71 11.75 3.53
N ASP A 96 -2.58 12.32 3.90
CA ASP A 96 -2.36 13.76 3.91
C ASP A 96 -0.94 14.11 3.41
N THR A 97 -0.56 15.36 3.52
CA THR A 97 0.76 15.84 3.08
C THR A 97 1.93 15.28 3.88
N ASN A 98 1.67 14.65 5.02
CA ASN A 98 2.69 14.09 5.91
C ASN A 98 2.83 12.57 5.75
N TYR A 99 1.90 11.94 5.05
CA TYR A 99 1.91 10.50 4.84
C TYR A 99 1.75 10.18 3.36
N CYS A 100 2.72 9.47 2.81
CA CYS A 100 2.64 8.96 1.45
C CYS A 100 1.59 7.84 1.39
N GLY A 101 0.76 7.82 0.34
CA GLY A 101 -0.09 6.66 0.08
C GLY A 101 0.76 5.40 -0.01
N SER A 102 0.31 4.32 0.62
CA SER A 102 1.02 3.05 0.61
C SER A 102 0.32 2.01 -0.24
N HIS A 103 1.00 0.94 -0.54
CA HIS A 103 0.46 -0.22 -1.23
C HIS A 103 1.04 -1.52 -0.64
N LEU A 104 0.57 -2.67 -1.09
CA LEU A 104 1.07 -3.95 -0.65
C LEU A 104 2.22 -4.41 -1.56
N SER A 105 3.23 -5.03 -0.98
CA SER A 105 4.44 -5.46 -1.67
C SER A 105 4.17 -6.41 -2.84
N GLN A 106 5.11 -6.45 -3.78
CA GLN A 106 5.07 -7.34 -4.94
C GLN A 106 4.98 -8.81 -4.55
N PHE A 107 5.80 -9.20 -3.57
CA PHE A 107 5.88 -10.58 -3.11
C PHE A 107 5.17 -10.75 -1.79
N SER A 108 4.40 -11.80 -1.68
CA SER A 108 3.62 -12.14 -0.48
C SER A 108 3.87 -13.59 -0.10
N PRO A 109 5.14 -13.93 0.27
CA PRO A 109 5.52 -15.30 0.60
C PRO A 109 4.65 -15.83 1.74
N GLU A 110 4.20 -17.06 1.61
CA GLU A 110 3.37 -17.73 2.60
C GLU A 110 2.10 -16.97 3.00
N GLY A 111 1.64 -16.03 2.13
CA GLY A 111 0.44 -15.21 2.39
C GLY A 111 0.69 -13.97 3.24
N GLU A 112 1.93 -13.54 3.41
CA GLU A 112 2.27 -12.32 4.14
C GLU A 112 2.35 -11.12 3.19
N TYR A 113 1.42 -10.20 3.33
CA TYR A 113 1.34 -8.95 2.57
C TYR A 113 1.90 -7.79 3.39
N SER A 114 3.08 -7.32 3.02
CA SER A 114 3.75 -6.19 3.71
C SER A 114 3.35 -4.86 3.10
N ILE A 115 3.25 -3.83 3.92
CA ILE A 115 3.12 -2.45 3.47
C ILE A 115 4.40 -2.01 2.75
N GLN A 116 4.24 -1.30 1.65
CA GLN A 116 5.32 -0.73 0.87
C GLN A 116 5.01 0.74 0.55
N PHE A 117 5.98 1.59 0.75
CA PHE A 117 5.91 2.99 0.31
C PHE A 117 6.22 3.08 -1.19
N PRO A 118 5.70 4.11 -1.89
CA PRO A 118 5.99 4.32 -3.30
C PRO A 118 7.49 4.31 -3.60
N GLN A 119 7.87 3.66 -4.68
CA GLN A 119 9.27 3.52 -5.09
C GLN A 119 9.65 4.56 -6.14
N LEU A 120 10.94 4.93 -6.19
CA LEU A 120 11.45 5.88 -7.18
C LEU A 120 11.12 5.49 -8.62
N GLN A 121 11.03 4.20 -8.89
CA GLN A 121 10.70 3.67 -10.21
C GLN A 121 9.27 4.00 -10.64
N GLU A 122 8.35 4.10 -9.70
CA GLU A 122 6.95 4.41 -9.97
C GLU A 122 6.76 5.80 -10.58
N SER A 123 7.66 6.75 -10.28
CA SER A 123 7.64 8.09 -10.85
C SER A 123 8.30 8.19 -12.23
N LYS A 124 9.29 7.37 -12.49
CA LYS A 124 10.14 7.50 -13.69
C LYS A 124 9.44 7.06 -14.96
N SER A 125 8.63 6.02 -14.88
CA SER A 125 7.92 5.46 -16.03
C SER A 125 6.84 6.41 -16.57
N GLY A 126 6.31 7.31 -15.76
CA GLY A 126 5.28 8.28 -16.13
C GLY A 126 5.77 9.61 -16.68
N GLY A 127 7.06 9.89 -16.61
CA GLY A 127 7.60 11.21 -16.94
C GLY A 127 7.18 12.29 -15.93
N LEU A 128 6.52 11.90 -14.84
CA LEU A 128 6.18 12.78 -13.72
C LEU A 128 7.29 12.67 -12.69
N VAL A 129 8.01 13.74 -12.47
CA VAL A 129 8.95 13.83 -11.35
C VAL A 129 8.14 14.19 -10.12
N LEU A 130 7.82 13.17 -9.31
CA LEU A 130 7.19 13.40 -8.03
C LEU A 130 8.22 13.97 -7.05
N PRO A 131 7.81 14.89 -6.15
CA PRO A 131 8.68 15.37 -5.10
C PRO A 131 9.22 14.22 -4.26
N GLU A 132 10.43 14.33 -3.76
CA GLU A 132 11.06 13.30 -2.92
C GLU A 132 10.21 12.93 -1.68
N SER A 133 9.40 13.87 -1.20
CA SER A 133 8.44 13.67 -0.11
C SER A 133 7.35 12.63 -0.39
N VAL A 134 7.10 12.27 -1.64
CA VAL A 134 6.11 11.24 -2.01
C VAL A 134 6.63 9.83 -1.73
N TYR A 135 7.94 9.65 -1.64
CA TYR A 135 8.57 8.34 -1.39
C TYR A 135 8.85 8.05 0.07
N ARG A 136 8.47 8.96 0.95
CA ARG A 136 8.75 8.86 2.38
C ARG A 136 7.76 9.73 3.17
N CYS A 137 7.38 9.23 4.32
CA CYS A 137 6.63 10.04 5.28
C CYS A 137 7.56 11.04 5.95
N THR A 138 7.26 12.31 5.82
CA THR A 138 7.94 13.35 6.58
C THR A 138 6.99 13.90 7.62
N LEU A 139 7.24 13.57 8.88
CA LEU A 139 6.44 14.04 9.98
C LEU A 139 6.96 15.40 10.44
N HIS A 140 6.16 16.45 10.27
CA HIS A 140 6.43 17.78 10.77
C HIS A 140 5.65 18.02 12.07
N GLY A 141 6.33 18.46 13.11
CA GLY A 141 5.69 18.88 14.35
C GLY A 141 5.01 17.76 15.14
N VAL A 142 5.51 16.53 15.02
CA VAL A 142 4.97 15.40 15.77
C VAL A 142 5.29 15.55 17.24
N LEU A 143 4.25 15.45 18.06
CA LEU A 143 4.36 15.21 19.49
C LEU A 143 4.74 13.74 19.65
N LEU A 144 6.01 13.46 19.85
CA LEU A 144 6.46 12.16 20.29
C LEU A 144 6.29 12.12 21.85
N ARG A 145 5.28 11.47 22.39
CA ARG A 145 5.15 11.18 23.84
C ARG A 145 5.39 9.70 24.08
#